data_b987a2dbaadb5f25c20076299ddd675f
#
_entry.id   b987a2dbaadb5f25c20076299ddd675f
#
_cell.length_a   1.000
_cell.length_b   1.000
_cell.length_c   1.000
_cell.angle_alpha   90.00
_cell.angle_beta   90.00
_cell.angle_gamma   90.00
#
_symmetry.space_group_name_H-M   'P 1'
#
loop_
_entity.id
_entity.type
_entity.pdbx_description
1 polymer ?
#
loop_
_entity_poly.entity_id
_entity_poly.type
_entity_poly.pdbx_seq_one_letter_code
_entity_poly.pdbx_strand_id
1 'polypeptide(L)'
;MSKLVAVIGAGPAGLECASALAKMGISVKLFDRDTNTGGHLQSWNELFPDRRKSSDVLQLLQSNSSRLIEVNANSKVNRIEKSDKSFQIHTQENNPAHVDAVVIATGFDLFDARRKEEYGYGIYENVITSADLEKIFKSHESIKTNDGKVPKRIGFVHCVGSRDEKVGNLHCSKVCCVTAVKQAIEIREQLPDTEVFCFYMDLRMYGRHFEELYKEAQEKWNVSFIRGRLSEAAENQDGSIVVKVEDTLTGRPLKMNVDLLVLMAGMIPSVSIPAIGSEIPVAYGDDGFLKAVDEHVSANLSGMPGIFYAGTCTGPKSISETLADARSAALEVADFLAETSS
;
A
#
# COMPACT_ATOMS: atom_id res chain seq x y z
N MET A 1 -21.64 16.41 26.15
CA MET A 1 -21.49 14.96 25.82
C MET A 1 -20.07 14.77 25.29
N SER A 2 -19.43 13.64 25.57
CA SER A 2 -18.11 13.31 24.99
C SER A 2 -18.28 13.12 23.47
N LYS A 3 -17.44 13.78 22.69
CA LYS A 3 -17.44 13.64 21.23
C LYS A 3 -16.94 12.25 20.84
N LEU A 4 -17.58 11.65 19.84
CA LEU A 4 -17.27 10.31 19.33
C LEU A 4 -16.98 10.33 17.83
N VAL A 5 -15.84 9.79 17.42
CA VAL A 5 -15.40 9.73 16.02
C VAL A 5 -15.33 8.28 15.55
N ALA A 6 -15.83 8.00 14.35
CA ALA A 6 -15.54 6.75 13.66
C ALA A 6 -14.28 6.88 12.82
N VAL A 7 -13.36 5.94 12.96
CA VAL A 7 -12.21 5.76 12.05
C VAL A 7 -12.41 4.44 11.32
N ILE A 8 -12.46 4.47 9.99
CA ILE A 8 -12.77 3.32 9.14
C ILE A 8 -11.50 2.81 8.47
N GLY A 9 -11.01 1.67 8.91
CA GLY A 9 -9.75 1.03 8.56
C GLY A 9 -8.73 1.16 9.68
N ALA A 10 -8.27 0.02 10.24
CA ALA A 10 -7.25 -0.04 11.28
C ALA A 10 -5.86 -0.37 10.72
N GLY A 11 -5.57 0.10 9.52
CA GLY A 11 -4.21 0.16 8.97
C GLY A 11 -3.36 1.24 9.67
N PRO A 12 -2.13 1.51 9.20
CA PRO A 12 -1.23 2.51 9.82
C PRO A 12 -1.88 3.88 9.99
N ALA A 13 -2.62 4.36 8.98
CA ALA A 13 -3.31 5.65 9.04
C ALA A 13 -4.38 5.67 10.15
N GLY A 14 -5.24 4.65 10.18
CA GLY A 14 -6.33 4.60 11.16
C GLY A 14 -5.83 4.44 12.59
N LEU A 15 -4.82 3.59 12.82
CA LEU A 15 -4.19 3.44 14.14
C LEU A 15 -3.58 4.76 14.65
N GLU A 16 -2.83 5.46 13.80
CA GLU A 16 -2.21 6.73 14.16
C GLU A 16 -3.24 7.82 14.38
N CYS A 17 -4.25 7.93 13.49
CA CYS A 17 -5.34 8.92 13.64
C CYS A 17 -6.12 8.68 14.93
N ALA A 18 -6.52 7.44 15.20
CA ALA A 18 -7.22 7.08 16.44
C ALA A 18 -6.40 7.41 17.70
N SER A 19 -5.09 7.10 17.67
CA SER A 19 -4.17 7.46 18.76
C SER A 19 -4.07 8.97 18.96
N ALA A 20 -3.95 9.75 17.88
CA ALA A 20 -3.87 11.19 17.93
C ALA A 20 -5.15 11.81 18.50
N LEU A 21 -6.32 11.38 18.03
CA LEU A 21 -7.62 11.81 18.58
C LEU A 21 -7.77 11.48 20.06
N ALA A 22 -7.40 10.27 20.47
CA ALA A 22 -7.48 9.85 21.87
C ALA A 22 -6.56 10.67 22.78
N LYS A 23 -5.36 11.06 22.31
CA LYS A 23 -4.45 11.99 23.03
C LYS A 23 -5.05 13.39 23.21
N MET A 24 -5.95 13.81 22.34
CA MET A 24 -6.73 15.05 22.46
C MET A 24 -8.02 14.89 23.28
N GLY A 25 -8.25 13.73 23.88
CA GLY A 25 -9.43 13.46 24.73
C GLY A 25 -10.71 13.12 23.97
N ILE A 26 -10.61 12.82 22.68
CA ILE A 26 -11.74 12.46 21.81
C ILE A 26 -11.91 10.95 21.79
N SER A 27 -13.14 10.46 22.00
CA SER A 27 -13.45 9.03 21.93
C SER A 27 -13.51 8.54 20.48
N VAL A 28 -12.99 7.33 20.22
CA VAL A 28 -12.87 6.77 18.87
C VAL A 28 -13.46 5.36 18.83
N LYS A 29 -14.30 5.09 17.81
CA LYS A 29 -14.64 3.74 17.35
C LYS A 29 -13.80 3.45 16.09
N LEU A 30 -12.86 2.55 16.22
CA LEU A 30 -11.99 2.11 15.14
C LEU A 30 -12.53 0.83 14.52
N PHE A 31 -12.97 0.88 13.27
CA PHE A 31 -13.54 -0.25 12.55
C PHE A 31 -12.53 -0.86 11.59
N ASP A 32 -12.45 -2.18 11.54
CA ASP A 32 -11.69 -2.89 10.52
C ASP A 32 -12.46 -4.12 10.02
N ARG A 33 -12.33 -4.38 8.71
CA ARG A 33 -12.89 -5.59 8.08
C ARG A 33 -12.15 -6.86 8.49
N ASP A 34 -10.87 -6.73 8.86
CA ASP A 34 -9.99 -7.83 9.20
C ASP A 34 -10.00 -8.10 10.72
N THR A 35 -9.59 -9.30 11.09
CA THR A 35 -9.49 -9.72 12.50
C THR A 35 -8.39 -8.98 13.25
N ASN A 36 -7.29 -8.66 12.55
CA ASN A 36 -6.11 -8.05 13.14
C ASN A 36 -5.90 -6.65 12.58
N THR A 37 -5.56 -5.71 13.45
CA THR A 37 -5.22 -4.34 13.07
C THR A 37 -3.81 -4.27 12.47
N GLY A 38 -3.56 -3.29 11.59
CA GLY A 38 -2.24 -3.03 11.00
C GLY A 38 -2.22 -3.04 9.46
N GLY A 39 -3.30 -3.51 8.83
CA GLY A 39 -3.41 -3.56 7.37
C GLY A 39 -2.19 -4.23 6.71
N HIS A 40 -1.67 -3.68 5.65
CA HIS A 40 -0.53 -4.25 4.90
C HIS A 40 0.75 -4.44 5.72
N LEU A 41 0.99 -3.69 6.82
CA LEU A 41 2.15 -3.90 7.68
C LEU A 41 2.21 -5.31 8.28
N GLN A 42 1.06 -5.97 8.40
CA GLN A 42 1.01 -7.35 8.87
C GLN A 42 1.68 -8.34 7.91
N SER A 43 1.74 -8.02 6.62
CA SER A 43 2.25 -8.91 5.58
C SER A 43 3.66 -8.53 5.12
N TRP A 44 4.15 -7.34 5.42
CA TRP A 44 5.48 -6.88 5.01
C TRP A 44 6.55 -7.28 6.01
N ASN A 45 7.78 -7.52 5.52
CA ASN A 45 8.95 -7.87 6.33
C ASN A 45 9.69 -6.61 6.78
N GLU A 46 10.30 -5.90 5.85
CA GLU A 46 11.08 -4.69 6.12
C GLU A 46 10.49 -3.47 5.41
N LEU A 47 10.72 -2.30 6.00
CA LEU A 47 10.33 -1.01 5.45
C LEU A 47 11.56 -0.30 4.87
N PHE A 48 11.36 0.51 3.85
CA PHE A 48 12.40 1.36 3.28
C PHE A 48 12.43 2.74 3.97
N PRO A 49 13.56 3.47 3.94
CA PRO A 49 14.84 3.09 3.32
C PRO A 49 15.78 2.30 4.25
N ASP A 50 15.57 2.35 5.56
CA ASP A 50 16.47 1.85 6.60
C ASP A 50 16.32 0.35 6.89
N ARG A 51 15.43 -0.32 6.19
CA ARG A 51 15.10 -1.75 6.32
C ARG A 51 14.67 -2.16 7.74
N ARG A 52 14.04 -1.22 8.42
CA ARG A 52 13.40 -1.48 9.71
C ARG A 52 12.31 -2.53 9.59
N LYS A 53 12.22 -3.45 10.55
CA LYS A 53 11.15 -4.46 10.55
C LYS A 53 9.77 -3.82 10.64
N SER A 54 8.85 -4.25 9.80
CA SER A 54 7.46 -3.75 9.81
C SER A 54 6.75 -4.08 11.12
N SER A 55 7.09 -5.22 11.75
CA SER A 55 6.59 -5.63 13.06
C SER A 55 6.87 -4.61 14.16
N ASP A 56 8.07 -3.98 14.13
CA ASP A 56 8.45 -2.99 15.16
C ASP A 56 7.61 -1.73 15.04
N VAL A 57 7.35 -1.29 13.80
CA VAL A 57 6.49 -0.13 13.55
C VAL A 57 5.04 -0.45 13.91
N LEU A 58 4.56 -1.64 13.55
CA LEU A 58 3.22 -2.08 13.90
C LEU A 58 3.03 -2.17 15.41
N GLN A 59 3.98 -2.75 16.14
CA GLN A 59 3.96 -2.82 17.59
C GLN A 59 3.89 -1.44 18.24
N LEU A 60 4.65 -0.47 17.73
CA LEU A 60 4.60 0.92 18.21
C LEU A 60 3.21 1.55 17.98
N LEU A 61 2.62 1.37 16.81
CA LEU A 61 1.28 1.88 16.52
C LEU A 61 0.22 1.26 17.42
N GLN A 62 0.30 -0.05 17.65
CA GLN A 62 -0.64 -0.77 18.53
C GLN A 62 -0.43 -0.46 20.01
N SER A 63 0.81 -0.19 20.45
CA SER A 63 1.10 0.16 21.85
C SER A 63 0.55 1.53 22.26
N ASN A 64 0.23 2.39 21.31
CA ASN A 64 -0.44 3.68 21.52
C ASN A 64 -1.95 3.53 21.84
N SER A 65 -2.38 2.35 22.31
CA SER A 65 -3.75 2.09 22.72
C SER A 65 -4.19 3.01 23.88
N SER A 66 -5.45 3.43 23.86
CA SER A 66 -6.06 4.27 24.89
C SER A 66 -7.43 3.69 25.24
N ARG A 67 -7.90 3.93 26.48
CA ARG A 67 -9.28 3.57 26.87
C ARG A 67 -10.35 4.32 26.07
N LEU A 68 -9.97 5.39 25.38
CA LEU A 68 -10.84 6.16 24.49
C LEU A 68 -10.96 5.53 23.09
N ILE A 69 -10.19 4.48 22.78
CA ILE A 69 -10.25 3.78 21.50
C ILE A 69 -10.93 2.44 21.68
N GLU A 70 -12.11 2.29 21.10
CA GLU A 70 -12.84 1.02 20.98
C GLU A 70 -12.52 0.41 19.61
N VAL A 71 -11.83 -0.73 19.59
CA VAL A 71 -11.46 -1.44 18.35
C VAL A 71 -12.56 -2.44 18.01
N ASN A 72 -13.17 -2.27 16.85
CA ASN A 72 -14.20 -3.13 16.28
C ASN A 72 -13.59 -3.89 15.09
N ALA A 73 -12.89 -4.99 15.37
CA ALA A 73 -12.36 -5.90 14.36
C ALA A 73 -13.47 -6.78 13.75
N ASN A 74 -13.23 -7.39 12.58
CA ASN A 74 -14.23 -8.13 11.78
C ASN A 74 -15.51 -7.33 11.49
N SER A 75 -15.41 -6.00 11.53
CA SER A 75 -16.55 -5.08 11.42
C SER A 75 -16.41 -4.26 10.15
N LYS A 76 -16.73 -4.89 9.00
CA LYS A 76 -16.72 -4.21 7.70
C LYS A 76 -17.82 -3.16 7.69
N VAL A 77 -17.44 -1.89 7.57
CA VAL A 77 -18.37 -0.79 7.32
C VAL A 77 -18.89 -0.91 5.89
N ASN A 78 -20.21 -0.99 5.76
CA ASN A 78 -20.89 -1.15 4.47
C ASN A 78 -21.51 0.15 3.97
N ARG A 79 -21.85 1.06 4.91
CA ARG A 79 -22.56 2.30 4.62
C ARG A 79 -22.33 3.34 5.70
N ILE A 80 -22.24 4.60 5.29
CA ILE A 80 -22.27 5.77 6.17
C ILE A 80 -23.51 6.59 5.79
N GLU A 81 -24.34 6.90 6.77
CA GLU A 81 -25.55 7.71 6.58
C GLU A 81 -25.45 8.98 7.39
N LYS A 82 -25.77 10.13 6.78
CA LYS A 82 -25.80 11.42 7.49
C LYS A 82 -27.14 11.59 8.20
N SER A 83 -27.10 11.97 9.47
CA SER A 83 -28.27 12.24 10.29
C SER A 83 -28.10 13.61 10.98
N ASP A 84 -28.76 14.66 10.48
CA ASP A 84 -28.63 16.04 10.97
C ASP A 84 -27.15 16.47 11.18
N LYS A 85 -26.71 16.48 12.44
CA LYS A 85 -25.36 16.90 12.87
C LYS A 85 -24.44 15.70 13.18
N SER A 86 -24.85 14.47 12.88
CA SER A 86 -24.14 13.23 13.21
C SER A 86 -24.14 12.27 12.02
N PHE A 87 -23.46 11.14 12.20
CA PHE A 87 -23.41 10.06 11.23
C PHE A 87 -23.79 8.73 11.85
N GLN A 88 -24.39 7.85 11.07
CA GLN A 88 -24.65 6.46 11.41
C GLN A 88 -23.72 5.57 10.60
N ILE A 89 -22.97 4.74 11.31
CA ILE A 89 -22.04 3.79 10.72
C ILE A 89 -22.67 2.42 10.72
N HIS A 90 -22.96 1.89 9.55
CA HIS A 90 -23.55 0.58 9.35
C HIS A 90 -22.48 -0.45 9.05
N THR A 91 -22.49 -1.52 9.82
CA THR A 91 -21.66 -2.72 9.61
C THR A 91 -22.57 -3.91 9.26
N GLN A 92 -22.05 -5.12 9.34
CA GLN A 92 -22.89 -6.34 9.23
C GLN A 92 -23.77 -6.57 10.47
N GLU A 93 -23.49 -5.89 11.58
CA GLU A 93 -24.29 -5.92 12.79
C GLU A 93 -25.52 -5.00 12.66
N ASN A 94 -26.64 -5.40 13.29
CA ASN A 94 -27.93 -4.72 13.12
C ASN A 94 -28.04 -3.36 13.83
N ASN A 95 -27.07 -2.97 14.67
CA ASN A 95 -27.09 -1.71 15.39
C ASN A 95 -26.07 -0.72 14.82
N PRO A 96 -26.49 0.35 14.13
CA PRO A 96 -25.57 1.36 13.64
C PRO A 96 -24.93 2.12 14.81
N ALA A 97 -23.64 2.46 14.66
CA ALA A 97 -22.95 3.34 15.60
C ALA A 97 -23.22 4.81 15.23
N HIS A 98 -23.65 5.62 16.22
CA HIS A 98 -23.85 7.06 16.06
C HIS A 98 -22.54 7.80 16.43
N VAL A 99 -22.04 8.67 15.55
CA VAL A 99 -20.79 9.39 15.72
C VAL A 99 -20.90 10.84 15.25
N ASP A 100 -20.07 11.74 15.80
CA ASP A 100 -20.06 13.16 15.45
C ASP A 100 -19.25 13.46 14.18
N ALA A 101 -18.24 12.64 13.89
CA ALA A 101 -17.40 12.77 12.69
C ALA A 101 -16.87 11.41 12.24
N VAL A 102 -16.41 11.34 10.99
CA VAL A 102 -15.90 10.11 10.37
C VAL A 102 -14.56 10.38 9.68
N VAL A 103 -13.60 9.50 9.90
CA VAL A 103 -12.33 9.46 9.15
C VAL A 103 -12.30 8.20 8.28
N ILE A 104 -12.19 8.36 6.98
CA ILE A 104 -12.01 7.26 6.03
C ILE A 104 -10.52 7.00 5.88
N ALA A 105 -10.06 5.87 6.40
CA ALA A 105 -8.66 5.41 6.40
C ALA A 105 -8.51 4.01 5.80
N THR A 106 -9.33 3.70 4.78
CA THR A 106 -9.47 2.37 4.15
C THR A 106 -8.26 1.89 3.37
N GLY A 107 -7.26 2.75 3.18
CA GLY A 107 -6.02 2.40 2.51
C GLY A 107 -6.20 2.18 1.00
N PHE A 108 -5.48 1.18 0.48
CA PHE A 108 -5.41 0.80 -0.93
C PHE A 108 -5.48 -0.73 -1.06
N ASP A 109 -5.77 -1.20 -2.26
CA ASP A 109 -5.57 -2.60 -2.63
C ASP A 109 -4.40 -2.73 -3.62
N LEU A 110 -3.81 -3.91 -3.72
CA LEU A 110 -2.79 -4.18 -4.75
C LEU A 110 -3.47 -4.53 -6.07
N PHE A 111 -2.89 -4.06 -7.17
CA PHE A 111 -3.36 -4.40 -8.50
C PHE A 111 -3.31 -5.93 -8.70
N ASP A 112 -4.39 -6.50 -9.22
CA ASP A 112 -4.42 -7.91 -9.58
C ASP A 112 -3.55 -8.17 -10.82
N ALA A 113 -2.36 -8.74 -10.60
CA ALA A 113 -1.38 -8.99 -11.64
C ALA A 113 -1.86 -9.98 -12.71
N ARG A 114 -2.91 -10.78 -12.47
CA ARG A 114 -3.54 -11.67 -13.47
C ARG A 114 -4.13 -10.89 -14.65
N ARG A 115 -4.48 -9.62 -14.45
CA ARG A 115 -4.94 -8.72 -15.52
C ARG A 115 -3.84 -8.33 -16.51
N LYS A 116 -2.57 -8.70 -16.22
CA LYS A 116 -1.40 -8.54 -17.09
C LYS A 116 -0.95 -9.92 -17.56
N GLU A 117 -1.77 -10.52 -18.43
CA GLU A 117 -1.57 -11.89 -18.94
C GLU A 117 -0.18 -12.08 -19.56
N GLU A 118 0.37 -11.02 -20.18
CA GLU A 118 1.70 -11.01 -20.78
C GLU A 118 2.84 -11.31 -19.81
N TYR A 119 2.59 -11.26 -18.49
CA TYR A 119 3.59 -11.59 -17.47
C TYR A 119 3.37 -12.96 -16.82
N GLY A 120 2.23 -13.61 -17.07
CA GLY A 120 1.97 -15.00 -16.68
C GLY A 120 1.70 -15.25 -15.21
N TYR A 121 1.38 -14.22 -14.39
CA TYR A 121 1.02 -14.43 -12.98
C TYR A 121 -0.26 -15.26 -12.83
N GLY A 122 -0.19 -16.32 -12.02
CA GLY A 122 -1.30 -17.27 -11.86
C GLY A 122 -1.39 -18.31 -12.99
N ILE A 123 -0.47 -18.25 -13.97
CA ILE A 123 -0.31 -19.24 -15.06
C ILE A 123 1.02 -19.97 -14.90
N TYR A 124 2.12 -19.21 -14.71
CA TYR A 124 3.46 -19.73 -14.50
C TYR A 124 3.80 -19.75 -13.02
N GLU A 125 4.18 -20.90 -12.49
CA GLU A 125 4.43 -21.08 -11.05
C GLU A 125 5.59 -20.22 -10.52
N ASN A 126 6.58 -19.93 -11.39
CA ASN A 126 7.75 -19.12 -11.04
C ASN A 126 7.55 -17.61 -11.33
N VAL A 127 6.29 -17.17 -11.39
CA VAL A 127 5.94 -15.74 -11.45
C VAL A 127 5.13 -15.37 -10.21
N ILE A 128 5.69 -14.53 -9.37
CA ILE A 128 5.10 -14.07 -8.09
C ILE A 128 4.97 -12.56 -8.05
N THR A 129 4.19 -12.03 -7.12
CA THR A 129 4.14 -10.59 -6.87
C THR A 129 5.15 -10.17 -5.80
N SER A 130 5.45 -8.86 -5.72
CA SER A 130 6.22 -8.27 -4.62
C SER A 130 5.60 -8.55 -3.25
N ALA A 131 4.26 -8.64 -3.16
CA ALA A 131 3.56 -8.97 -1.93
C ALA A 131 3.74 -10.46 -1.53
N ASP A 132 3.80 -11.37 -2.50
CA ASP A 132 4.09 -12.79 -2.23
C ASP A 132 5.54 -12.94 -1.73
N LEU A 133 6.48 -12.21 -2.33
CA LEU A 133 7.88 -12.20 -1.88
C LEU A 133 8.01 -11.63 -0.44
N GLU A 134 7.26 -10.57 -0.07
CA GLU A 134 7.22 -10.06 1.31
C GLU A 134 6.74 -11.14 2.31
N LYS A 135 5.76 -11.95 1.93
CA LYS A 135 5.30 -13.07 2.78
C LYS A 135 6.39 -14.11 2.99
N ILE A 136 7.14 -14.47 1.92
CA ILE A 136 8.28 -15.39 1.99
C ILE A 136 9.34 -14.84 2.94
N PHE A 137 9.73 -13.57 2.81
CA PHE A 137 10.68 -12.93 3.73
C PHE A 137 10.20 -12.94 5.17
N LYS A 138 8.93 -12.61 5.40
CA LYS A 138 8.35 -12.51 6.73
C LYS A 138 8.21 -13.87 7.43
N SER A 139 7.89 -14.93 6.69
CA SER A 139 7.81 -16.31 7.23
C SER A 139 9.19 -16.95 7.42
N HIS A 140 10.27 -16.26 7.02
CA HIS A 140 11.63 -16.81 7.01
C HIS A 140 11.76 -18.09 6.18
N GLU A 141 10.89 -18.26 5.20
CA GLU A 141 10.99 -19.37 4.24
C GLU A 141 12.14 -19.12 3.26
N SER A 142 12.72 -20.21 2.78
CA SER A 142 13.75 -20.12 1.75
C SER A 142 13.14 -19.73 0.41
N ILE A 143 13.73 -18.76 -0.28
CA ILE A 143 13.34 -18.38 -1.64
C ILE A 143 13.70 -19.54 -2.57
N LYS A 144 12.70 -20.15 -3.21
CA LYS A 144 12.85 -21.30 -4.10
C LYS A 144 11.94 -21.15 -5.31
N THR A 145 12.35 -21.79 -6.40
CA THR A 145 11.48 -22.05 -7.55
C THR A 145 10.47 -23.15 -7.21
N ASN A 146 9.44 -23.31 -8.03
CA ASN A 146 8.39 -24.32 -7.80
C ASN A 146 8.93 -25.76 -7.68
N ASP A 147 10.02 -26.08 -8.38
CA ASP A 147 10.71 -27.40 -8.29
C ASP A 147 11.64 -27.53 -7.07
N GLY A 148 11.63 -26.55 -6.15
CA GLY A 148 12.38 -26.55 -4.89
C GLY A 148 13.84 -26.13 -4.99
N LYS A 149 14.31 -25.67 -6.15
CA LYS A 149 15.70 -25.20 -6.35
C LYS A 149 15.88 -23.77 -5.89
N VAL A 150 17.11 -23.42 -5.51
CA VAL A 150 17.51 -22.02 -5.28
C VAL A 150 17.63 -21.34 -6.64
N PRO A 151 16.92 -20.22 -6.88
CA PRO A 151 16.99 -19.49 -8.14
C PRO A 151 18.37 -18.87 -8.33
N LYS A 152 18.94 -19.03 -9.53
CA LYS A 152 20.23 -18.41 -9.92
C LYS A 152 20.02 -16.99 -10.46
N ARG A 153 18.85 -16.72 -11.04
CA ARG A 153 18.49 -15.42 -11.61
C ARG A 153 17.08 -15.04 -11.20
N ILE A 154 16.93 -13.85 -10.66
CA ILE A 154 15.63 -13.28 -10.30
C ILE A 154 15.44 -11.96 -11.03
N GLY A 155 14.28 -11.79 -11.69
CA GLY A 155 13.90 -10.56 -12.38
C GLY A 155 12.79 -9.81 -11.63
N PHE A 156 12.89 -8.50 -11.50
CA PHE A 156 11.84 -7.62 -11.01
C PHE A 156 11.23 -6.81 -12.16
N VAL A 157 9.93 -6.88 -12.33
CA VAL A 157 9.19 -6.07 -13.31
C VAL A 157 8.52 -4.91 -12.61
N HIS A 158 8.97 -3.68 -12.87
CA HIS A 158 8.40 -2.48 -12.28
C HIS A 158 7.09 -2.07 -12.94
N CYS A 159 6.27 -1.29 -12.22
CA CYS A 159 5.03 -0.66 -12.72
C CYS A 159 3.98 -1.65 -13.26
N VAL A 160 3.82 -2.82 -12.64
CA VAL A 160 2.76 -3.76 -13.02
C VAL A 160 1.41 -3.23 -12.54
N GLY A 161 0.54 -2.83 -13.48
CA GLY A 161 -0.74 -2.18 -13.18
C GLY A 161 -0.64 -0.74 -12.68
N SER A 162 0.51 -0.07 -12.93
CA SER A 162 0.72 1.37 -12.70
C SER A 162 1.34 1.98 -13.95
N ARG A 163 1.05 3.25 -14.25
CA ARG A 163 1.52 3.94 -15.46
C ARG A 163 1.21 3.09 -16.71
N ASP A 164 0.03 2.49 -16.72
CA ASP A 164 -0.38 1.51 -17.71
C ASP A 164 -1.78 1.80 -18.23
N GLU A 165 -1.81 2.37 -19.43
CA GLU A 165 -3.04 2.75 -20.13
C GLU A 165 -3.93 1.53 -20.45
N LYS A 166 -3.33 0.37 -20.75
CA LYS A 166 -4.07 -0.85 -21.10
C LYS A 166 -5.02 -1.33 -19.99
N VAL A 167 -4.69 -1.01 -18.74
CA VAL A 167 -5.51 -1.39 -17.57
C VAL A 167 -6.20 -0.20 -16.92
N GLY A 168 -6.09 1.00 -17.51
CA GLY A 168 -6.73 2.22 -17.04
C GLY A 168 -6.04 2.90 -15.84
N ASN A 169 -4.85 2.47 -15.44
CA ASN A 169 -4.12 3.00 -14.29
C ASN A 169 -2.95 3.88 -14.73
N LEU A 170 -3.22 5.16 -15.01
CA LEU A 170 -2.20 6.10 -15.48
C LEU A 170 -1.27 6.60 -14.36
N HIS A 171 -1.72 6.56 -13.13
CA HIS A 171 -0.97 7.04 -11.96
C HIS A 171 0.25 6.17 -11.64
N CYS A 172 1.22 6.77 -10.98
CA CYS A 172 2.37 6.08 -10.42
C CYS A 172 2.06 5.64 -8.97
N SER A 173 2.34 4.40 -8.63
CA SER A 173 2.21 3.89 -7.24
C SER A 173 3.30 4.41 -6.29
N LYS A 174 4.15 5.34 -6.73
CA LYS A 174 5.13 6.10 -5.95
C LYS A 174 6.22 5.27 -5.27
N VAL A 175 5.88 4.17 -4.63
CA VAL A 175 6.79 3.39 -3.76
C VAL A 175 7.31 2.09 -4.37
N CYS A 176 6.81 1.65 -5.54
CA CYS A 176 7.20 0.37 -6.12
C CYS A 176 8.70 0.32 -6.48
N CYS A 177 9.32 1.42 -6.90
CA CYS A 177 10.75 1.46 -7.22
C CYS A 177 11.61 1.21 -5.96
N VAL A 178 11.37 1.93 -4.89
CA VAL A 178 12.13 1.77 -3.66
C VAL A 178 11.86 0.41 -2.99
N THR A 179 10.63 -0.13 -3.10
CA THR A 179 10.30 -1.47 -2.64
C THR A 179 11.08 -2.53 -3.41
N ALA A 180 11.16 -2.43 -4.75
CA ALA A 180 11.94 -3.37 -5.56
C ALA A 180 13.43 -3.34 -5.19
N VAL A 181 14.01 -2.15 -5.03
CA VAL A 181 15.42 -1.99 -4.60
C VAL A 181 15.65 -2.64 -3.24
N LYS A 182 14.76 -2.40 -2.26
CA LYS A 182 14.83 -3.01 -0.94
C LYS A 182 14.75 -4.55 -1.03
N GLN A 183 13.78 -5.09 -1.76
CA GLN A 183 13.60 -6.54 -1.93
C GLN A 183 14.77 -7.19 -2.67
N ALA A 184 15.35 -6.51 -3.66
CA ALA A 184 16.53 -6.96 -4.37
C ALA A 184 17.74 -7.11 -3.43
N ILE A 185 17.92 -6.17 -2.50
CA ILE A 185 18.95 -6.25 -1.45
C ILE A 185 18.68 -7.44 -0.53
N GLU A 186 17.44 -7.61 -0.03
CA GLU A 186 17.07 -8.74 0.84
C GLU A 186 17.34 -10.10 0.16
N ILE A 187 17.09 -10.22 -1.15
CA ILE A 187 17.44 -11.44 -1.91
C ILE A 187 18.95 -11.63 -1.91
N ARG A 188 19.73 -10.61 -2.23
CA ARG A 188 21.19 -10.70 -2.31
C ARG A 188 21.85 -11.03 -0.96
N GLU A 189 21.25 -10.57 0.15
CA GLU A 189 21.68 -10.94 1.49
C GLU A 189 21.46 -12.42 1.80
N GLN A 190 20.30 -12.96 1.41
CA GLN A 190 19.94 -14.36 1.65
C GLN A 190 20.58 -15.32 0.65
N LEU A 191 20.74 -14.91 -0.59
CA LEU A 191 21.22 -15.67 -1.73
C LEU A 191 22.37 -14.95 -2.44
N PRO A 192 23.60 -14.96 -1.88
CA PRO A 192 24.73 -14.20 -2.44
C PRO A 192 25.15 -14.57 -3.86
N ASP A 193 24.87 -15.80 -4.28
CA ASP A 193 25.21 -16.29 -5.63
C ASP A 193 24.09 -16.05 -6.67
N THR A 194 22.93 -15.50 -6.26
CA THR A 194 21.81 -15.22 -7.16
C THR A 194 21.99 -13.87 -7.85
N GLU A 195 21.93 -13.83 -9.16
CA GLU A 195 21.90 -12.59 -9.94
C GLU A 195 20.50 -11.96 -9.87
N VAL A 196 20.42 -10.65 -9.64
CA VAL A 196 19.14 -9.92 -9.54
C VAL A 196 19.10 -8.80 -10.57
N PHE A 197 18.01 -8.76 -11.32
CA PHE A 197 17.76 -7.79 -12.41
C PHE A 197 16.48 -7.00 -12.14
N CYS A 198 16.52 -5.68 -12.27
CA CYS A 198 15.35 -4.81 -12.19
C CYS A 198 15.05 -4.21 -13.57
N PHE A 199 13.90 -4.54 -14.15
CA PHE A 199 13.40 -3.99 -15.41
C PHE A 199 12.49 -2.80 -15.13
N TYR A 200 12.86 -1.59 -15.54
CA TYR A 200 12.19 -0.36 -15.17
C TYR A 200 12.06 0.63 -16.33
N MET A 201 11.01 1.44 -16.31
CA MET A 201 10.85 2.57 -17.24
C MET A 201 11.63 3.80 -16.74
N ASP A 202 11.34 4.23 -15.51
CA ASP A 202 12.03 5.28 -14.77
C ASP A 202 12.14 4.86 -13.30
N LEU A 203 13.28 5.11 -12.66
CA LEU A 203 13.47 4.92 -11.25
C LEU A 203 13.09 6.20 -10.49
N ARG A 204 12.10 6.12 -9.63
CA ARG A 204 11.62 7.24 -8.82
C ARG A 204 12.10 7.09 -7.38
N MET A 205 13.37 7.50 -7.16
CA MET A 205 14.10 7.39 -5.89
C MET A 205 14.31 8.77 -5.25
N TYR A 206 13.22 9.56 -5.14
CA TYR A 206 13.29 10.96 -4.71
C TYR A 206 13.08 11.17 -3.19
N GLY A 207 12.76 10.13 -2.44
CA GLY A 207 12.65 10.22 -0.98
C GLY A 207 14.04 10.32 -0.32
N ARG A 208 14.07 10.88 0.89
CA ARG A 208 15.32 10.96 1.66
C ARG A 208 15.89 9.55 1.87
N HIS A 209 17.19 9.38 1.60
CA HIS A 209 17.94 8.11 1.66
C HIS A 209 17.53 7.04 0.64
N PHE A 210 16.67 7.33 -0.33
CA PHE A 210 16.31 6.38 -1.38
C PHE A 210 17.43 6.23 -2.40
N GLU A 211 18.12 7.33 -2.73
CA GLU A 211 19.26 7.32 -3.64
C GLU A 211 20.43 6.51 -3.06
N GLU A 212 20.69 6.65 -1.76
CA GLU A 212 21.72 5.90 -1.07
C GLU A 212 21.40 4.39 -1.06
N LEU A 213 20.12 4.03 -0.86
CA LEU A 213 19.68 2.63 -0.94
C LEU A 213 19.86 2.06 -2.36
N TYR A 214 19.54 2.85 -3.38
CA TYR A 214 19.76 2.47 -4.77
C TYR A 214 21.25 2.27 -5.10
N LYS A 215 22.10 3.19 -4.63
CA LYS A 215 23.54 3.08 -4.77
C LYS A 215 24.10 1.86 -4.05
N GLU A 216 23.62 1.56 -2.83
CA GLU A 216 23.98 0.35 -2.09
C GLU A 216 23.61 -0.91 -2.90
N ALA A 217 22.41 -0.96 -3.50
CA ALA A 217 21.98 -2.09 -4.31
C ALA A 217 22.93 -2.37 -5.48
N GLN A 218 23.42 -1.31 -6.14
CA GLN A 218 24.36 -1.43 -7.27
C GLN A 218 25.78 -1.78 -6.83
N GLU A 219 26.35 -1.02 -5.92
CA GLU A 219 27.78 -1.08 -5.60
C GLU A 219 28.13 -2.23 -4.65
N LYS A 220 27.29 -2.50 -3.67
CA LYS A 220 27.53 -3.54 -2.66
C LYS A 220 26.90 -4.88 -3.05
N TRP A 221 25.67 -4.83 -3.59
CA TRP A 221 24.88 -6.03 -3.84
C TRP A 221 24.86 -6.49 -5.29
N ASN A 222 25.50 -5.73 -6.20
CA ASN A 222 25.58 -6.04 -7.64
C ASN A 222 24.20 -6.28 -8.29
N VAL A 223 23.17 -5.53 -7.88
CA VAL A 223 21.87 -5.57 -8.54
C VAL A 223 21.96 -4.87 -9.88
N SER A 224 21.52 -5.53 -10.94
CA SER A 224 21.54 -5.00 -12.30
C SER A 224 20.23 -4.27 -12.62
N PHE A 225 20.34 -3.05 -13.15
CA PHE A 225 19.21 -2.22 -13.52
C PHE A 225 19.16 -2.04 -15.05
N ILE A 226 18.09 -2.56 -15.68
CA ILE A 226 17.88 -2.54 -17.13
C ILE A 226 16.74 -1.59 -17.44
N ARG A 227 17.04 -0.48 -18.12
CA ARG A 227 16.02 0.51 -18.47
C ARG A 227 15.23 0.06 -19.68
N GLY A 228 14.01 -0.40 -19.44
CA GLY A 228 13.09 -0.82 -20.48
C GLY A 228 11.83 -1.41 -19.89
N ARG A 229 10.71 -1.24 -20.57
CA ARG A 229 9.48 -1.92 -20.19
C ARG A 229 9.53 -3.36 -20.69
N LEU A 230 9.35 -4.32 -19.80
CA LEU A 230 9.22 -5.73 -20.17
C LEU A 230 7.98 -5.88 -21.08
N SER A 231 8.17 -6.47 -22.25
CA SER A 231 7.08 -6.66 -23.22
C SER A 231 6.26 -7.90 -22.96
N GLU A 232 6.95 -9.00 -22.62
CA GLU A 232 6.31 -10.28 -22.33
C GLU A 232 7.21 -11.20 -21.51
N ALA A 233 6.60 -12.15 -20.82
CA ALA A 233 7.23 -13.29 -20.19
C ALA A 233 6.65 -14.60 -20.75
N ALA A 234 7.47 -15.62 -20.90
CA ALA A 234 7.04 -16.95 -21.36
C ALA A 234 7.78 -18.03 -20.57
N GLU A 235 7.08 -19.11 -20.21
CA GLU A 235 7.69 -20.22 -19.49
C GLU A 235 8.36 -21.21 -20.46
N ASN A 236 9.57 -21.65 -20.12
CA ASN A 236 10.28 -22.72 -20.78
C ASN A 236 9.84 -24.09 -20.23
N GLN A 237 10.23 -25.16 -20.92
CA GLN A 237 9.95 -26.54 -20.49
C GLN A 237 10.59 -26.90 -19.13
N ASP A 238 11.66 -26.21 -18.73
CA ASP A 238 12.35 -26.40 -17.45
C ASP A 238 11.78 -25.53 -16.33
N GLY A 239 10.68 -24.78 -16.58
CA GLY A 239 10.04 -23.88 -15.64
C GLY A 239 10.71 -22.51 -15.48
N SER A 240 11.84 -22.26 -16.17
CA SER A 240 12.43 -20.92 -16.20
C SER A 240 11.59 -19.95 -17.04
N ILE A 241 11.67 -18.66 -16.73
CA ILE A 241 10.87 -17.62 -17.40
C ILE A 241 11.76 -16.84 -18.37
N VAL A 242 11.42 -16.90 -19.65
CA VAL A 242 12.01 -16.05 -20.69
C VAL A 242 11.38 -14.68 -20.61
N VAL A 243 12.19 -13.65 -20.43
CA VAL A 243 11.75 -12.25 -20.46
C VAL A 243 12.29 -11.54 -21.70
N LYS A 244 11.44 -10.71 -22.31
CA LYS A 244 11.82 -9.86 -23.46
C LYS A 244 11.67 -8.39 -23.09
N VAL A 245 12.71 -7.62 -23.28
CA VAL A 245 12.75 -6.19 -23.00
C VAL A 245 13.60 -5.47 -24.05
N GLU A 246 13.25 -4.25 -24.39
CA GLU A 246 14.18 -3.36 -25.11
C GLU A 246 15.01 -2.60 -24.06
N ASP A 247 16.33 -2.82 -24.06
CA ASP A 247 17.22 -1.96 -23.28
C ASP A 247 17.34 -0.61 -23.97
N THR A 248 16.60 0.38 -23.45
CA THR A 248 16.51 1.72 -24.06
C THR A 248 17.78 2.54 -23.93
N LEU A 249 18.73 2.14 -23.07
CA LEU A 249 20.04 2.80 -22.96
C LEU A 249 20.99 2.34 -24.08
N THR A 250 20.90 1.08 -24.46
CA THR A 250 21.72 0.53 -25.56
C THR A 250 21.00 0.52 -26.90
N GLY A 251 19.68 0.74 -26.92
CA GLY A 251 18.83 0.66 -28.11
C GLY A 251 18.73 -0.76 -28.68
N ARG A 252 18.90 -1.79 -27.86
CA ARG A 252 18.94 -3.20 -28.31
C ARG A 252 17.88 -4.04 -27.61
N PRO A 253 17.23 -4.97 -28.35
CA PRO A 253 16.37 -5.96 -27.72
C PRO A 253 17.23 -6.92 -26.87
N LEU A 254 16.75 -7.20 -25.66
CA LEU A 254 17.33 -8.16 -24.73
C LEU A 254 16.34 -9.29 -24.52
N LYS A 255 16.84 -10.53 -24.61
CA LYS A 255 16.11 -11.73 -24.22
C LYS A 255 16.98 -12.49 -23.21
N MET A 256 16.40 -12.79 -22.04
CA MET A 256 17.11 -13.55 -21.01
C MET A 256 16.17 -14.49 -20.27
N ASN A 257 16.77 -15.50 -19.65
CA ASN A 257 16.04 -16.41 -18.77
C ASN A 257 16.27 -16.00 -17.32
N VAL A 258 15.20 -16.01 -16.54
CA VAL A 258 15.22 -15.90 -15.08
C VAL A 258 14.52 -17.11 -14.47
N ASP A 259 14.95 -17.52 -13.29
CA ASP A 259 14.36 -18.68 -12.60
C ASP A 259 13.11 -18.26 -11.80
N LEU A 260 13.04 -17.02 -11.40
CA LEU A 260 11.91 -16.42 -10.68
C LEU A 260 11.65 -15.00 -11.20
N LEU A 261 10.41 -14.66 -11.47
CA LEU A 261 9.99 -13.32 -11.89
C LEU A 261 9.09 -12.69 -10.83
N VAL A 262 9.46 -11.51 -10.34
CA VAL A 262 8.73 -10.76 -9.32
C VAL A 262 8.05 -9.55 -9.94
N LEU A 263 6.73 -9.49 -9.85
CA LEU A 263 5.91 -8.40 -10.38
C LEU A 263 5.65 -7.35 -9.31
N MET A 264 6.13 -6.12 -9.54
CA MET A 264 5.90 -4.97 -8.65
C MET A 264 4.48 -4.44 -8.87
N ALA A 265 3.51 -5.12 -8.25
CA ALA A 265 2.09 -4.76 -8.34
C ALA A 265 1.84 -3.35 -7.78
N GLY A 266 1.11 -2.54 -8.55
CA GLY A 266 0.79 -1.16 -8.20
C GLY A 266 -0.27 -1.06 -7.10
N MET A 267 -0.40 0.15 -6.52
CA MET A 267 -1.49 0.51 -5.62
C MET A 267 -2.70 0.95 -6.43
N ILE A 268 -3.87 0.43 -6.10
CA ILE A 268 -5.16 0.85 -6.65
C ILE A 268 -6.09 1.26 -5.50
N PRO A 269 -7.14 2.05 -5.77
CA PRO A 269 -8.12 2.41 -4.75
C PRO A 269 -8.71 1.18 -4.06
N SER A 270 -9.00 1.30 -2.77
CA SER A 270 -9.62 0.19 -2.03
C SER A 270 -11.02 -0.11 -2.57
N VAL A 271 -11.30 -1.38 -2.82
CA VAL A 271 -12.62 -1.87 -3.26
C VAL A 271 -13.75 -1.61 -2.25
N SER A 272 -13.41 -1.21 -1.03
CA SER A 272 -14.40 -0.85 0.01
C SER A 272 -14.98 0.55 -0.17
N ILE A 273 -14.29 1.46 -0.86
CA ILE A 273 -14.67 2.87 -0.98
C ILE A 273 -16.04 3.08 -1.64
N PRO A 274 -16.38 2.43 -2.77
CA PRO A 274 -17.68 2.63 -3.41
C PRO A 274 -18.87 2.30 -2.52
N ALA A 275 -18.77 1.25 -1.70
CA ALA A 275 -19.85 0.87 -0.78
C ALA A 275 -19.99 1.89 0.36
N ILE A 276 -18.88 2.33 0.94
CA ILE A 276 -18.84 3.33 2.02
C ILE A 276 -19.39 4.67 1.54
N GLY A 277 -19.02 5.08 0.31
CA GLY A 277 -19.41 6.34 -0.30
C GLY A 277 -20.80 6.36 -0.93
N SER A 278 -21.58 5.28 -0.88
CA SER A 278 -22.84 5.18 -1.62
C SER A 278 -23.92 6.19 -1.20
N GLU A 279 -23.92 6.63 0.05
CA GLU A 279 -24.92 7.59 0.60
C GLU A 279 -24.31 8.90 1.09
N ILE A 280 -23.00 9.07 0.95
CA ILE A 280 -22.30 10.32 1.24
C ILE A 280 -21.64 10.83 -0.05
N PRO A 281 -21.70 12.14 -0.34
CA PRO A 281 -21.11 12.71 -1.54
C PRO A 281 -19.57 12.77 -1.40
N VAL A 282 -18.89 11.67 -1.72
CA VAL A 282 -17.44 11.62 -1.83
C VAL A 282 -17.00 11.90 -3.28
N ALA A 283 -15.97 12.70 -3.45
CA ALA A 283 -15.37 12.94 -4.76
C ALA A 283 -14.24 11.92 -5.04
N TYR A 284 -14.06 11.60 -6.32
CA TYR A 284 -12.99 10.73 -6.79
C TYR A 284 -12.07 11.49 -7.73
N GLY A 285 -10.77 11.20 -7.67
CA GLY A 285 -9.80 11.60 -8.66
C GLY A 285 -9.93 10.77 -9.94
N ASP A 286 -9.25 11.19 -11.00
CA ASP A 286 -9.20 10.46 -12.28
C ASP A 286 -8.52 9.07 -12.13
N ASP A 287 -7.76 8.89 -11.05
CA ASP A 287 -7.12 7.64 -10.67
C ASP A 287 -8.00 6.73 -9.78
N GLY A 288 -9.22 7.19 -9.46
CA GLY A 288 -10.20 6.48 -8.65
C GLY A 288 -9.97 6.55 -7.15
N PHE A 289 -8.90 7.18 -6.65
CA PHE A 289 -8.72 7.46 -5.23
C PHE A 289 -9.68 8.57 -4.76
N LEU A 290 -9.90 8.68 -3.45
CA LEU A 290 -10.71 9.75 -2.89
C LEU A 290 -10.03 11.10 -3.13
N LYS A 291 -10.81 12.07 -3.61
CA LYS A 291 -10.32 13.41 -3.90
C LYS A 291 -10.64 14.34 -2.74
N ALA A 292 -9.61 14.95 -2.16
CA ALA A 292 -9.75 16.00 -1.18
C ALA A 292 -10.25 17.31 -1.81
N VAL A 293 -10.74 18.22 -0.98
CA VAL A 293 -11.20 19.56 -1.42
C VAL A 293 -10.09 20.32 -2.13
N ASP A 294 -8.89 20.28 -1.55
CA ASP A 294 -7.67 20.86 -2.12
C ASP A 294 -6.47 20.04 -1.63
N GLU A 295 -5.69 19.52 -2.59
CA GLU A 295 -4.55 18.64 -2.29
C GLU A 295 -3.39 19.37 -1.59
N HIS A 296 -3.33 20.71 -1.68
CA HIS A 296 -2.24 21.50 -1.10
C HIS A 296 -2.56 22.01 0.32
N VAL A 297 -3.80 22.47 0.56
CA VAL A 297 -4.14 23.17 1.81
C VAL A 297 -5.28 22.52 2.60
N SER A 298 -5.97 21.53 2.03
CA SER A 298 -7.12 20.84 2.65
C SER A 298 -7.14 19.35 2.31
N ALA A 299 -5.95 18.71 2.35
CA ALA A 299 -5.73 17.35 1.86
C ALA A 299 -6.52 16.27 2.63
N ASN A 300 -7.00 16.57 3.83
CA ASN A 300 -7.79 15.65 4.65
C ASN A 300 -9.31 15.92 4.61
N LEU A 301 -9.78 16.97 3.91
CA LEU A 301 -11.20 17.33 3.87
C LEU A 301 -11.90 16.70 2.66
N SER A 302 -13.06 16.09 2.89
CA SER A 302 -13.86 15.44 1.84
C SER A 302 -14.80 16.36 1.07
N GLY A 303 -14.91 17.62 1.41
CA GLY A 303 -15.96 18.54 0.93
C GLY A 303 -17.32 18.37 1.62
N MET A 304 -17.50 17.30 2.41
CA MET A 304 -18.65 17.10 3.27
C MET A 304 -18.26 17.36 4.73
N PRO A 305 -18.81 18.39 5.40
CA PRO A 305 -18.48 18.68 6.79
C PRO A 305 -18.69 17.44 7.69
N GLY A 306 -17.66 17.11 8.48
CA GLY A 306 -17.66 15.95 9.38
C GLY A 306 -17.12 14.66 8.76
N ILE A 307 -16.79 14.63 7.46
CA ILE A 307 -16.10 13.51 6.80
C ILE A 307 -14.67 13.93 6.45
N PHE A 308 -13.72 13.10 6.84
CA PHE A 308 -12.27 13.34 6.66
C PHE A 308 -11.59 12.13 6.03
N TYR A 309 -10.43 12.36 5.44
CA TYR A 309 -9.60 11.33 4.81
C TYR A 309 -8.27 11.21 5.53
N ALA A 310 -7.75 9.99 5.65
CA ALA A 310 -6.41 9.74 6.20
C ALA A 310 -5.68 8.62 5.46
N GLY A 311 -4.43 8.87 5.10
CA GLY A 311 -3.54 7.89 4.50
C GLY A 311 -3.79 7.65 3.02
N THR A 312 -3.55 6.43 2.58
CA THR A 312 -3.48 6.05 1.16
C THR A 312 -4.84 5.92 0.47
N CYS A 313 -5.95 6.18 1.14
CA CYS A 313 -7.26 6.26 0.49
C CYS A 313 -7.37 7.45 -0.49
N THR A 314 -6.52 8.47 -0.34
CA THR A 314 -6.41 9.63 -1.24
C THR A 314 -5.24 9.53 -2.23
N GLY A 315 -4.56 8.39 -2.29
CA GLY A 315 -3.46 8.15 -3.24
C GLY A 315 -2.24 7.49 -2.61
N PRO A 316 -1.29 7.05 -3.43
CA PRO A 316 -0.08 6.37 -2.97
C PRO A 316 0.80 7.22 -2.05
N LYS A 317 1.13 6.68 -0.87
CA LYS A 317 2.00 7.29 0.15
C LYS A 317 2.94 6.25 0.76
N SER A 318 4.12 6.68 1.22
CA SER A 318 4.98 5.89 2.10
C SER A 318 4.36 5.79 3.51
N ILE A 319 4.92 4.92 4.37
CA ILE A 319 4.45 4.81 5.77
C ILE A 319 4.63 6.14 6.51
N SER A 320 5.78 6.81 6.37
CA SER A 320 6.03 8.10 7.04
C SER A 320 5.05 9.19 6.59
N GLU A 321 4.76 9.27 5.29
CA GLU A 321 3.76 10.19 4.76
C GLU A 321 2.35 9.83 5.26
N THR A 322 2.01 8.54 5.29
CA THR A 322 0.73 8.05 5.79
C THR A 322 0.50 8.43 7.27
N LEU A 323 1.53 8.31 8.12
CA LEU A 323 1.41 8.66 9.53
C LEU A 323 1.32 10.19 9.74
N ALA A 324 2.07 10.98 8.95
CA ALA A 324 1.97 12.44 8.99
C ALA A 324 0.58 12.93 8.56
N ASP A 325 0.07 12.38 7.47
CA ASP A 325 -1.27 12.66 6.94
C ASP A 325 -2.37 12.27 7.95
N ALA A 326 -2.23 11.14 8.64
CA ALA A 326 -3.18 10.71 9.67
C ALA A 326 -3.22 11.66 10.90
N ARG A 327 -2.06 12.22 11.29
CA ARG A 327 -1.99 13.23 12.36
C ARG A 327 -2.65 14.54 11.94
N SER A 328 -2.44 14.95 10.68
CA SER A 328 -3.12 16.11 10.11
C SER A 328 -4.65 15.92 10.12
N ALA A 329 -5.13 14.75 9.65
CA ALA A 329 -6.55 14.43 9.69
C ALA A 329 -7.14 14.50 11.11
N ALA A 330 -6.41 14.03 12.13
CA ALA A 330 -6.85 14.07 13.52
C ALA A 330 -6.99 15.52 14.03
N LEU A 331 -6.12 16.44 13.61
CA LEU A 331 -6.22 17.89 13.95
C LEU A 331 -7.46 18.50 13.29
N GLU A 332 -7.68 18.28 12.00
CA GLU A 332 -8.85 18.76 11.28
C GLU A 332 -10.18 18.29 11.93
N VAL A 333 -10.21 17.01 12.37
CA VAL A 333 -11.35 16.47 13.11
C VAL A 333 -11.55 17.20 14.44
N ALA A 334 -10.48 17.44 15.20
CA ALA A 334 -10.56 18.12 16.50
C ALA A 334 -11.08 19.54 16.36
N ASP A 335 -10.60 20.29 15.37
CA ASP A 335 -11.04 21.66 15.08
C ASP A 335 -12.52 21.68 14.68
N PHE A 336 -12.96 20.81 13.78
CA PHE A 336 -14.37 20.67 13.41
C PHE A 336 -15.28 20.39 14.61
N LEU A 337 -14.86 19.48 15.51
CA LEU A 337 -15.64 19.14 16.69
C LEU A 337 -15.70 20.29 17.71
N ALA A 338 -14.68 21.13 17.82
CA ALA A 338 -14.67 22.32 18.66
C ALA A 338 -15.66 23.37 18.14
N GLU A 339 -15.67 23.66 16.83
CA GLU A 339 -16.58 24.60 16.20
C GLU A 339 -18.05 24.17 16.32
N THR A 340 -18.33 22.87 16.16
CA THR A 340 -19.70 22.34 16.24
C THR A 340 -20.24 22.20 17.67
N SER A 341 -19.40 22.46 18.68
CA SER A 341 -19.77 22.44 20.10
C SER A 341 -20.16 23.83 20.63
N SER A 342 -19.87 24.88 19.87
CA SER A 342 -20.21 26.27 20.17
C SER A 342 -21.59 26.61 19.64
#